data_de84e1358d86330355704279baf08d7d
#
_entry.id   de84e1358d86330355704279baf08d7d
#
_cell.length_a   1.000
_cell.length_b   1.000
_cell.length_c   1.000
_cell.angle_alpha   90.00
_cell.angle_beta   90.00
_cell.angle_gamma   90.00
#
_symmetry.space_group_name_H-M   'P 1'
#
loop_
_entity.id
_entity.type
_entity.pdbx_description
1 polymer ?
#
loop_
_entity_poly.entity_id
_entity_poly.type
_entity_poly.pdbx_seq_one_letter_code
_entity_poly.pdbx_strand_id
1 'polypeptide(L)'
;YSIYQFHTCPFCVKVRRYLRKNSLHIEIRDARGNEDHRKELKELGGKVQVPCLRIEKNNNEIEWLYESKDIIERLDSLIKS
;
A
#
# COMPACT_ATOMS: atom_id res chain seq x y z
N TYR A 1 -1.13 0.65 -8.83
CA TYR A 1 -1.09 0.75 -7.37
C TYR A 1 -1.00 -0.63 -6.74
N SER A 2 -0.15 -0.77 -5.72
CA SER A 2 -0.03 -2.00 -4.92
C SER A 2 0.09 -1.63 -3.45
N ILE A 3 -0.50 -2.43 -2.56
CA ILE A 3 -0.40 -2.20 -1.13
C ILE A 3 0.32 -3.38 -0.49
N TYR A 4 1.44 -3.09 0.16
CA TYR A 4 2.15 -4.07 0.97
C TYR A 4 1.58 -4.02 2.39
N GLN A 5 1.25 -5.18 2.95
CA GLN A 5 0.60 -5.25 4.25
C GLN A 5 1.00 -6.49 5.04
N PHE A 6 0.75 -6.43 6.35
CA PHE A 6 0.70 -7.62 7.21
C PHE A 6 -0.77 -7.87 7.51
N HIS A 7 -1.21 -9.11 7.41
CA HIS A 7 -2.62 -9.46 7.57
C HIS A 7 -3.20 -9.05 8.93
N THR A 8 -2.40 -9.13 9.99
CA THR A 8 -2.81 -8.86 11.37
C THR A 8 -2.56 -7.44 11.85
N CYS A 9 -1.95 -6.59 11.02
CA CYS A 9 -1.64 -5.22 11.43
C CYS A 9 -2.92 -4.36 11.50
N PRO A 10 -3.20 -3.68 12.63
CA PRO A 10 -4.40 -2.84 12.76
C PRO A 10 -4.47 -1.72 11.73
N PHE A 11 -3.35 -1.11 11.40
CA PHE A 11 -3.30 -0.05 10.39
C PHE A 11 -3.55 -0.59 8.99
N CYS A 12 -3.11 -1.82 8.71
CA CYS A 12 -3.40 -2.49 7.46
C CYS A 12 -4.88 -2.82 7.34
N VAL A 13 -5.50 -3.24 8.43
CA VAL A 13 -6.95 -3.50 8.47
C VAL A 13 -7.73 -2.24 8.14
N LYS A 14 -7.31 -1.10 8.67
CA LYS A 14 -7.94 0.19 8.41
C LYS A 14 -7.90 0.54 6.92
N VAL A 15 -6.77 0.35 6.26
CA VAL A 15 -6.62 0.60 4.82
C VAL A 15 -7.49 -0.36 4.01
N ARG A 16 -7.52 -1.64 4.36
CA ARG A 16 -8.36 -2.63 3.68
C ARG A 16 -9.85 -2.30 3.80
N ARG A 17 -10.30 -1.83 4.96
CA ARG A 17 -11.69 -1.38 5.14
C ARG A 17 -12.02 -0.23 4.23
N TYR A 18 -11.10 0.72 4.10
CA TYR A 18 -11.28 1.86 3.21
C TYR A 18 -11.42 1.42 1.77
N LEU A 19 -10.58 0.49 1.32
CA LEU A 19 -10.64 -0.05 -0.04
C LEU A 19 -11.98 -0.73 -0.30
N ARG A 20 -12.45 -1.55 0.65
CA ARG A 20 -13.71 -2.27 0.53
C ARG A 20 -14.90 -1.30 0.49
N LYS A 21 -14.91 -0.31 1.37
CA LYS A 21 -15.97 0.68 1.46
C LYS A 21 -16.14 1.48 0.16
N ASN A 22 -15.05 1.76 -0.50
CA ASN A 22 -15.04 2.57 -1.72
C ASN A 22 -14.93 1.73 -3.00
N SER A 23 -15.03 0.41 -2.89
CA SER A 23 -14.96 -0.52 -4.02
C SER A 23 -13.71 -0.35 -4.87
N LEU A 24 -12.58 -0.08 -4.23
CA LEU A 24 -11.31 0.10 -4.91
C LEU A 24 -10.62 -1.26 -5.11
N HIS A 25 -10.20 -1.52 -6.35
CA HIS A 25 -9.53 -2.76 -6.73
C HIS A 25 -8.02 -2.50 -6.83
N ILE A 26 -7.32 -2.63 -5.71
CA ILE A 26 -5.88 -2.43 -5.64
C ILE A 26 -5.23 -3.76 -5.24
N GLU A 27 -4.13 -4.12 -5.93
CA GLU A 27 -3.39 -5.33 -5.62
C GLU A 27 -2.88 -5.29 -4.18
N ILE A 28 -3.15 -6.34 -3.44
CA ILE A 28 -2.69 -6.47 -2.06
C ILE A 28 -1.55 -7.49 -2.03
N ARG A 29 -0.39 -7.06 -1.53
CA ARG A 29 0.81 -7.89 -1.42
C ARG A 29 1.10 -8.17 0.04
N ASP A 30 1.06 -9.45 0.43
CA ASP A 30 1.35 -9.88 1.78
C ASP A 30 2.86 -9.88 2.01
N ALA A 31 3.34 -8.88 2.76
CA ALA A 31 4.76 -8.73 3.04
C ALA A 31 5.24 -9.62 4.20
N ARG A 32 4.33 -10.27 4.92
CA ARG A 32 4.69 -11.19 6.01
C ARG A 32 4.73 -12.64 5.54
N GLY A 33 3.71 -13.07 4.81
CA GLY A 33 3.61 -14.43 4.33
C GLY A 33 4.37 -14.70 3.04
N ASN A 34 4.78 -13.67 2.32
CA ASN A 34 5.50 -13.79 1.07
C ASN A 34 6.85 -13.07 1.15
N GLU A 35 7.93 -13.84 1.15
CA GLU A 35 9.28 -13.29 1.27
C GLU A 35 9.67 -12.39 0.10
N ASP A 36 9.18 -12.69 -1.10
CA ASP A 36 9.46 -11.89 -2.28
C ASP A 36 8.87 -10.49 -2.15
N HIS A 37 7.65 -10.39 -1.65
CA HIS A 37 7.01 -9.09 -1.42
C HIS A 37 7.71 -8.31 -0.31
N ARG A 38 8.15 -8.99 0.75
CA ARG A 38 8.89 -8.37 1.82
C ARG A 38 10.23 -7.83 1.33
N LYS A 39 10.91 -8.60 0.50
CA LYS A 39 12.20 -8.22 -0.08
C LYS A 39 12.04 -7.02 -1.00
N GLU A 40 11.02 -7.00 -1.85
CA GLU A 40 10.71 -5.85 -2.69
C GLU A 40 10.51 -4.59 -1.84
N LEU A 41 9.73 -4.68 -0.77
CA LEU A 41 9.45 -3.56 0.10
C LEU A 41 10.72 -3.02 0.74
N LYS A 42 11.60 -3.90 1.19
CA LYS A 42 12.86 -3.53 1.82
C LYS A 42 13.85 -2.92 0.83
N GLU A 43 14.03 -3.56 -0.31
CA GLU A 43 15.05 -3.16 -1.30
C GLU A 43 14.62 -1.94 -2.12
N LEU A 44 13.38 -1.91 -2.57
CA LEU A 44 12.87 -0.84 -3.43
C LEU A 44 12.30 0.32 -2.62
N GLY A 45 11.59 0.02 -1.53
CA GLY A 45 10.99 1.04 -0.67
C GLY A 45 11.93 1.60 0.38
N GLY A 46 13.03 0.89 0.68
CA GLY A 46 14.03 1.33 1.64
C GLY A 46 13.82 0.84 3.06
N LYS A 47 12.63 0.36 3.41
CA LYS A 47 12.34 -0.16 4.76
C LYS A 47 11.11 -1.08 4.75
N VAL A 48 11.08 -2.01 5.68
CA VAL A 48 9.92 -2.89 5.87
C VAL A 48 8.98 -2.23 6.89
N GLN A 49 8.04 -1.47 6.39
CA GLN A 49 7.00 -0.83 7.21
C GLN A 49 5.67 -0.96 6.49
N VAL A 50 4.65 -1.40 7.17
CA VAL A 50 3.31 -1.59 6.61
C VAL A 50 2.27 -0.81 7.41
N PRO A 51 1.17 -0.41 6.80
CA PRO A 51 0.87 -0.54 5.36
C PRO A 51 1.75 0.37 4.50
N CYS A 52 2.00 -0.05 3.27
CA CYS A 52 2.77 0.75 2.31
C CYS A 52 2.08 0.74 0.95
N LEU A 53 1.78 1.91 0.42
CA LEU A 53 1.22 2.07 -0.92
C LEU A 53 2.35 2.33 -1.91
N ARG A 54 2.47 1.48 -2.91
CA ARG A 54 3.40 1.64 -4.02
C ARG A 54 2.64 2.20 -5.21
N ILE A 55 3.07 3.35 -5.72
CA ILE A 55 2.45 4.01 -6.86
C ILE A 55 3.44 4.03 -8.01
N GLU A 56 3.15 3.30 -9.07
CA GLU A 56 3.97 3.30 -10.28
C GLU A 56 3.47 4.40 -11.21
N LYS A 57 4.35 5.33 -11.56
CA LYS A 57 4.02 6.45 -12.42
C LYS A 57 4.46 6.17 -13.87
N ASN A 58 3.88 6.91 -14.82
CA ASN A 58 4.13 6.71 -16.25
C ASN A 58 5.57 6.96 -16.67
N ASN A 59 6.34 7.71 -15.89
CA ASN A 59 7.74 8.03 -16.18
C ASN A 59 8.74 7.11 -15.49
N ASN A 60 8.31 5.91 -15.13
CA ASN A 60 9.10 4.89 -14.41
C ASN A 60 9.50 5.29 -12.99
N GLU A 61 8.91 6.33 -12.44
CA GLU A 61 9.11 6.69 -11.06
C GLU A 61 8.16 5.89 -10.18
N ILE A 62 8.62 5.56 -8.96
CA ILE A 62 7.81 4.83 -7.98
C ILE A 62 7.73 5.67 -6.72
N GLU A 63 6.51 5.97 -6.28
CA GLU A 63 6.27 6.67 -5.04
C GLU A 63 5.86 5.67 -3.96
N TRP A 64 6.39 5.84 -2.74
CA TRP A 64 6.12 4.96 -1.61
C TRP A 64 5.51 5.77 -0.47
N LEU A 65 4.32 5.37 -0.03
CA LEU A 65 3.63 5.99 1.11
C LEU A 65 3.51 4.98 2.24
N TYR A 66 4.03 5.30 3.41
CA TYR A 66 4.16 4.34 4.52
C TYR A 66 3.12 4.49 5.62
N GLU A 67 2.43 5.61 5.72
CA GLU A 67 1.46 5.82 6.79
C GLU A 67 0.03 5.60 6.29
N SER A 68 -0.78 4.88 7.10
CA SER A 68 -2.18 4.61 6.74
C SER A 68 -2.96 5.88 6.44
N LYS A 69 -2.72 6.95 7.21
CA LYS A 69 -3.37 8.24 6.99
C LYS A 69 -3.04 8.81 5.61
N ASP A 70 -1.77 8.81 5.25
CA ASP A 70 -1.30 9.35 3.96
C ASP A 70 -1.82 8.50 2.81
N ILE A 71 -1.85 7.18 2.98
CA ILE A 71 -2.39 6.26 1.99
C ILE A 71 -3.87 6.55 1.72
N ILE A 72 -4.65 6.67 2.79
CA ILE A 72 -6.09 6.93 2.68
C ILE A 72 -6.35 8.30 2.05
N GLU A 73 -5.60 9.32 2.44
CA GLU A 73 -5.72 10.66 1.86
C GLU A 73 -5.41 10.66 0.36
N ARG A 74 -4.37 9.94 -0.07
CA ARG A 74 -4.01 9.84 -1.48
C ARG A 74 -5.09 9.13 -2.27
N LEU A 75 -5.62 8.02 -1.76
CA LEU A 75 -6.68 7.28 -2.42
C LEU A 75 -7.98 8.09 -2.49
N ASP A 76 -8.31 8.81 -1.44
CA ASP A 76 -9.48 9.68 -1.39
C ASP A 76 -9.39 10.79 -2.45
N SER A 77 -8.20 11.37 -2.61
CA SER A 77 -7.94 12.38 -3.64
C SER A 77 -8.17 11.82 -5.05
N LEU A 78 -7.77 10.57 -5.30
CA LEU A 78 -7.98 9.92 -6.59
C LEU A 78 -9.45 9.68 -6.88
N ILE A 79 -10.24 9.30 -5.86
CA ILE A 79 -11.68 9.07 -6.02
C ILE A 79 -12.43 10.38 -6.34
N LYS A 80 -12.01 11.47 -5.71
CA LYS A 80 -12.67 12.77 -5.86
C LYS A 80 -12.23 13.57 -7.08
N SER A 81 -11.20 13.14 -7.77
CA SER A 81 -10.70 13.85 -8.95
C SER A 81 -11.46 13.56 -10.24
#